data_de4e893f39dbc07624d8899fe4bf1229
#
_entry.id   de4e893f39dbc07624d8899fe4bf1229
#
_cell.length_a   1.000
_cell.length_b   1.000
_cell.length_c   1.000
_cell.angle_alpha   90.00
_cell.angle_beta   90.00
_cell.angle_gamma   90.00
#
_symmetry.space_group_name_H-M   'P 1'
#
loop_
_entity.id
_entity.type
_entity.pdbx_description
1 polymer ?
#
loop_
_entity_poly.entity_id
_entity_poly.type
_entity_poly.pdbx_seq_one_letter_code
_entity_poly.pdbx_strand_id
1 'polypeptide(L)'
;MGSEDMKKEYERIVMDAANVIRDDTGIEIKNEDGESLAQVRPERLRDAIQFCEGKGWETIAFLQERTYKMALKLKNVDPKRVGDLEILDDLIEQGKVELVKVKSDDIFYIDYALETNAIIVTHDTFKDKRDGTKRERSLYPDRPWDDIDKRTLRGFQFMNGKFIFPDLPVKSTSRKQQDKTVSNNDIL
;
A
#
# COMPACT_ATOMS: atom_id res chain seq x y z
N MET A 1 -20.34 -2.22 11.80
CA MET A 1 -19.34 -1.47 12.60
C MET A 1 -19.33 -0.07 12.05
N GLY A 2 -19.73 0.89 12.85
CA GLY A 2 -20.06 2.24 12.39
C GLY A 2 -18.82 3.10 12.15
N SER A 3 -18.98 4.09 11.31
CA SER A 3 -18.01 5.11 10.89
C SER A 3 -17.45 5.99 12.03
N GLU A 4 -17.82 5.76 13.27
CA GLU A 4 -17.36 6.54 14.43
C GLU A 4 -16.00 6.10 14.99
N ASP A 5 -15.59 4.85 14.78
CA ASP A 5 -14.28 4.35 15.26
C ASP A 5 -13.09 4.80 14.39
N MET A 6 -13.33 5.34 13.20
CA MET A 6 -12.29 5.86 12.31
C MET A 6 -11.84 7.29 12.64
N LYS A 7 -12.17 7.83 13.82
CA LYS A 7 -11.72 9.14 14.28
C LYS A 7 -10.28 9.19 14.82
N LYS A 8 -9.56 8.08 14.83
CA LYS A 8 -8.11 8.14 14.97
C LYS A 8 -7.58 8.77 13.67
N GLU A 9 -7.14 10.00 13.74
CA GLU A 9 -6.68 10.77 12.57
C GLU A 9 -5.40 10.13 12.05
N TYR A 10 -5.54 9.16 11.15
CA TYR A 10 -4.40 8.57 10.46
C TYR A 10 -3.70 9.63 9.61
N GLU A 11 -2.38 9.58 9.55
CA GLU A 11 -1.61 10.62 8.87
C GLU A 11 -1.32 10.27 7.42
N ARG A 12 -1.13 8.99 7.13
CA ARG A 12 -0.70 8.51 5.81
C ARG A 12 -1.22 7.13 5.46
N ILE A 13 -0.92 6.70 4.24
CA ILE A 13 -1.22 5.36 3.74
C ILE A 13 0.08 4.63 3.46
N VAL A 14 0.14 3.37 3.87
CA VAL A 14 1.15 2.42 3.43
C VAL A 14 0.50 1.32 2.60
N MET A 15 1.09 1.02 1.44
CA MET A 15 0.59 0.00 0.52
C MET A 15 1.50 -1.21 0.47
N ASP A 16 0.90 -2.39 0.44
CA ASP A 16 1.56 -3.61 -0.02
C ASP A 16 1.65 -3.56 -1.55
N ALA A 17 2.81 -3.15 -2.05
CA ALA A 17 3.01 -2.97 -3.48
C ALA A 17 2.85 -4.28 -4.25
N ALA A 18 3.26 -5.42 -3.70
CA ALA A 18 3.17 -6.72 -4.36
C ALA A 18 1.70 -7.10 -4.61
N ASN A 19 0.80 -6.82 -3.67
CA ASN A 19 -0.64 -7.03 -3.83
C ASN A 19 -1.25 -6.10 -4.89
N VAL A 20 -0.77 -4.87 -4.98
CA VAL A 20 -1.32 -3.86 -5.90
C VAL A 20 -0.88 -4.11 -7.34
N ILE A 21 0.41 -4.43 -7.58
CA ILE A 21 0.95 -4.63 -8.93
C ILE A 21 0.53 -5.96 -9.54
N ARG A 22 0.10 -6.93 -8.72
CA ARG A 22 -0.31 -8.24 -9.20
C ARG A 22 -1.68 -8.15 -9.89
N ASP A 23 -1.75 -8.66 -11.11
CA ASP A 23 -2.99 -8.74 -11.85
C ASP A 23 -3.51 -10.18 -11.85
N ASP A 24 -4.48 -10.44 -10.97
CA ASP A 24 -5.16 -11.73 -10.89
C ASP A 24 -6.50 -11.72 -11.68
N THR A 25 -6.91 -10.56 -12.24
CA THR A 25 -8.21 -10.34 -12.87
C THR A 25 -8.13 -10.24 -14.38
N GLY A 26 -6.91 -10.24 -14.92
CA GLY A 26 -6.66 -10.03 -16.34
C GLY A 26 -6.87 -11.27 -17.20
N ILE A 27 -6.55 -11.13 -18.46
CA ILE A 27 -6.47 -12.22 -19.41
C ILE A 27 -5.55 -13.27 -18.84
N GLU A 28 -6.11 -14.43 -18.52
CA GLU A 28 -5.38 -15.56 -17.98
C GLU A 28 -4.32 -15.98 -18.99
N ILE A 29 -3.10 -15.51 -18.81
CA ILE A 29 -1.97 -16.05 -19.57
C ILE A 29 -1.64 -17.38 -18.93
N LYS A 30 -1.85 -18.45 -19.68
CA LYS A 30 -1.53 -19.82 -19.25
C LYS A 30 -0.18 -20.23 -19.83
N ASN A 31 0.60 -20.97 -19.02
CA ASN A 31 1.77 -21.67 -19.52
C ASN A 31 1.34 -22.88 -20.39
N GLU A 32 2.30 -23.62 -20.94
CA GLU A 32 2.05 -24.80 -21.76
C GLU A 32 1.29 -25.90 -20.97
N ASP A 33 1.45 -25.92 -19.64
CA ASP A 33 0.79 -26.86 -18.74
C ASP A 33 -0.62 -26.38 -18.31
N GLY A 34 -1.08 -25.23 -18.80
CA GLY A 34 -2.39 -24.65 -18.50
C GLY A 34 -2.49 -23.94 -17.17
N GLU A 35 -1.37 -23.72 -16.46
CA GLU A 35 -1.35 -22.98 -15.21
C GLU A 35 -1.45 -21.47 -15.45
N SER A 36 -2.28 -20.80 -14.66
CA SER A 36 -2.42 -19.34 -14.70
C SER A 36 -1.14 -18.66 -14.26
N LEU A 37 -0.65 -17.76 -15.10
CA LEU A 37 0.56 -17.01 -14.85
C LEU A 37 0.22 -15.60 -14.39
N ALA A 38 0.63 -15.26 -13.17
CA ALA A 38 0.48 -13.91 -12.63
C ALA A 38 1.14 -12.86 -13.54
N GLN A 39 0.47 -11.76 -13.72
CA GLN A 39 0.99 -10.59 -14.43
C GLN A 39 1.46 -9.53 -13.43
N VAL A 40 2.47 -8.79 -13.82
CA VAL A 40 2.99 -7.64 -13.07
C VAL A 40 2.62 -6.36 -13.80
N ARG A 41 1.86 -5.50 -13.17
CA ARG A 41 1.32 -4.25 -13.73
C ARG A 41 1.75 -3.04 -12.89
N PRO A 42 2.92 -2.47 -13.12
CA PRO A 42 3.39 -1.29 -12.38
C PRO A 42 2.44 -0.09 -12.45
N GLU A 43 1.73 0.03 -13.56
CA GLU A 43 0.72 1.08 -13.77
C GLU A 43 -0.34 1.09 -12.69
N ARG A 44 -0.71 -0.08 -12.16
CA ARG A 44 -1.68 -0.23 -11.07
C ARG A 44 -1.21 0.45 -9.80
N LEU A 45 0.08 0.32 -9.48
CA LEU A 45 0.64 0.94 -8.28
C LEU A 45 0.67 2.47 -8.41
N ARG A 46 1.11 2.97 -9.57
CA ARG A 46 1.04 4.42 -9.86
C ARG A 46 -0.37 4.95 -9.69
N ASP A 47 -1.35 4.29 -10.30
CA ASP A 47 -2.74 4.73 -10.28
C ASP A 47 -3.34 4.66 -8.86
N ALA A 48 -2.95 3.65 -8.07
CA ALA A 48 -3.35 3.53 -6.67
C ALA A 48 -2.76 4.65 -5.79
N ILE A 49 -1.47 4.96 -5.96
CA ILE A 49 -0.81 6.06 -5.25
C ILE A 49 -1.47 7.39 -5.61
N GLN A 50 -1.63 7.68 -6.91
CA GLN A 50 -2.28 8.91 -7.39
C GLN A 50 -3.72 9.05 -6.88
N PHE A 51 -4.48 7.96 -6.83
CA PHE A 51 -5.84 7.96 -6.27
C PHE A 51 -5.84 8.36 -4.79
N CYS A 52 -4.95 7.80 -3.99
CA CYS A 52 -4.85 8.12 -2.57
C CYS A 52 -4.38 9.56 -2.34
N GLU A 53 -3.37 10.00 -3.08
CA GLU A 53 -2.88 11.38 -3.03
C GLU A 53 -3.95 12.39 -3.48
N GLY A 54 -4.74 12.04 -4.49
CA GLY A 54 -5.89 12.84 -4.92
C GLY A 54 -6.97 13.01 -3.85
N LYS A 55 -7.01 12.11 -2.86
CA LYS A 55 -7.85 12.22 -1.66
C LYS A 55 -7.15 12.90 -0.48
N GLY A 56 -5.95 13.44 -0.66
CA GLY A 56 -5.18 14.18 0.34
C GLY A 56 -4.28 13.31 1.22
N TRP A 57 -4.08 12.03 0.90
CA TRP A 57 -3.23 11.14 1.69
C TRP A 57 -1.78 11.18 1.21
N GLU A 58 -0.85 11.30 2.15
CA GLU A 58 0.54 10.95 1.90
C GLU A 58 0.64 9.43 1.76
N THR A 59 1.25 8.96 0.67
CA THR A 59 1.23 7.53 0.33
C THR A 59 2.64 7.02 0.06
N ILE A 60 2.99 5.88 0.68
CA ILE A 60 4.21 5.13 0.40
C ILE A 60 3.85 3.66 0.18
N ALA A 61 4.58 2.98 -0.67
CA ALA A 61 4.43 1.55 -0.90
C ALA A 61 5.73 0.80 -0.63
N PHE A 62 5.63 -0.41 -0.09
CA PHE A 62 6.78 -1.29 0.13
C PHE A 62 6.75 -2.45 -0.84
N LEU A 63 7.89 -2.71 -1.48
CA LEU A 63 8.08 -3.82 -2.43
C LEU A 63 9.32 -4.61 -2.08
N GLN A 64 9.21 -5.93 -2.01
CA GLN A 64 10.41 -6.76 -1.87
C GLN A 64 11.35 -6.58 -3.07
N GLU A 65 12.63 -6.36 -2.80
CA GLU A 65 13.66 -6.31 -3.84
C GLU A 65 13.66 -7.59 -4.70
N ARG A 66 13.35 -8.73 -4.09
CA ARG A 66 13.21 -10.00 -4.81
C ARG A 66 12.08 -9.95 -5.84
N THR A 67 10.93 -9.37 -5.48
CA THR A 67 9.78 -9.23 -6.38
C THR A 67 10.13 -8.32 -7.56
N TYR A 68 10.79 -7.20 -7.30
CA TYR A 68 11.29 -6.30 -8.34
C TYR A 68 12.26 -7.03 -9.30
N LYS A 69 13.27 -7.74 -8.75
CA LYS A 69 14.22 -8.53 -9.56
C LYS A 69 13.56 -9.65 -10.37
N MET A 70 12.51 -10.26 -9.82
CA MET A 70 11.71 -11.25 -10.56
C MET A 70 10.94 -10.60 -11.71
N ALA A 71 10.36 -9.41 -11.52
CA ALA A 71 9.70 -8.67 -12.59
C ALA A 71 10.67 -8.31 -13.73
N LEU A 72 11.88 -7.85 -13.40
CA LEU A 72 12.95 -7.60 -14.39
C LEU A 72 13.31 -8.87 -15.20
N LYS A 73 13.48 -10.01 -14.54
CA LYS A 73 13.76 -11.27 -15.23
C LYS A 73 12.59 -11.69 -16.11
N LEU A 74 11.36 -11.58 -15.60
CA LEU A 74 10.16 -11.93 -16.32
C LEU A 74 9.97 -11.05 -17.56
N LYS A 75 10.26 -9.76 -17.47
CA LYS A 75 10.23 -8.82 -18.61
C LYS A 75 11.13 -9.27 -19.75
N ASN A 76 12.30 -9.81 -19.44
CA ASN A 76 13.25 -10.31 -20.43
C ASN A 76 12.81 -11.63 -21.06
N VAL A 77 12.07 -12.48 -20.34
CA VAL A 77 11.65 -13.81 -20.83
C VAL A 77 10.29 -13.75 -21.51
N ASP A 78 9.35 -13.03 -20.92
CA ASP A 78 7.97 -12.87 -21.41
C ASP A 78 7.46 -11.43 -21.19
N PRO A 79 7.81 -10.51 -22.09
CA PRO A 79 7.47 -9.09 -21.95
C PRO A 79 5.96 -8.81 -21.83
N LYS A 80 5.12 -9.71 -22.30
CA LYS A 80 3.65 -9.52 -22.28
C LYS A 80 3.08 -9.62 -20.85
N ARG A 81 3.80 -10.31 -19.95
CA ARG A 81 3.40 -10.51 -18.55
C ARG A 81 3.76 -9.36 -17.65
N VAL A 82 4.58 -8.44 -18.12
CA VAL A 82 5.07 -7.32 -17.32
C VAL A 82 4.76 -6.03 -18.04
N GLY A 83 4.09 -5.13 -17.37
CA GLY A 83 3.86 -3.78 -17.84
C GLY A 83 5.15 -2.97 -17.95
N ASP A 84 5.02 -1.66 -17.90
CA ASP A 84 6.15 -0.75 -17.99
C ASP A 84 6.90 -0.67 -16.65
N LEU A 85 8.10 -1.22 -16.59
CA LEU A 85 8.94 -1.21 -15.39
C LEU A 85 9.57 0.16 -15.10
N GLU A 86 9.69 1.04 -16.09
CA GLU A 86 10.18 2.40 -15.87
C GLU A 86 9.30 3.14 -14.86
N ILE A 87 8.00 2.81 -14.81
CA ILE A 87 7.08 3.34 -13.80
C ILE A 87 7.51 2.96 -12.37
N LEU A 88 7.99 1.73 -12.15
CA LEU A 88 8.51 1.34 -10.82
C LEU A 88 9.80 2.10 -10.49
N ASP A 89 10.69 2.25 -11.47
CA ASP A 89 11.95 2.97 -11.30
C ASP A 89 11.67 4.44 -10.95
N ASP A 90 10.74 5.09 -11.66
CA ASP A 90 10.29 6.45 -11.37
C ASP A 90 9.68 6.58 -9.97
N LEU A 91 8.84 5.64 -9.57
CA LEU A 91 8.22 5.65 -8.24
C LEU A 91 9.26 5.45 -7.12
N ILE A 92 10.29 4.64 -7.35
CA ILE A 92 11.41 4.44 -6.42
C ILE A 92 12.23 5.72 -6.32
N GLU A 93 12.58 6.35 -7.46
CA GLU A 93 13.33 7.60 -7.48
C GLU A 93 12.58 8.74 -6.78
N GLN A 94 11.26 8.80 -6.93
CA GLN A 94 10.39 9.75 -6.24
C GLN A 94 10.19 9.46 -4.75
N GLY A 95 10.73 8.35 -4.22
CA GLY A 95 10.51 7.91 -2.83
C GLY A 95 9.07 7.47 -2.53
N LYS A 96 8.30 7.12 -3.56
CA LYS A 96 6.93 6.60 -3.42
C LYS A 96 6.89 5.09 -3.22
N VAL A 97 7.94 4.41 -3.66
CA VAL A 97 8.15 2.98 -3.46
C VAL A 97 9.49 2.76 -2.79
N GLU A 98 9.49 2.01 -1.70
CA GLU A 98 10.70 1.58 -1.02
C GLU A 98 10.96 0.10 -1.25
N LEU A 99 12.18 -0.23 -1.72
CA LEU A 99 12.61 -1.60 -1.90
C LEU A 99 13.16 -2.17 -0.59
N VAL A 100 12.55 -3.23 -0.10
CA VAL A 100 12.96 -3.88 1.15
C VAL A 100 13.69 -5.20 0.91
N LYS A 101 14.84 -5.38 1.57
CA LYS A 101 15.73 -6.55 1.45
C LYS A 101 15.45 -7.60 2.51
N VAL A 102 14.22 -8.06 2.62
CA VAL A 102 13.81 -8.99 3.66
C VAL A 102 13.05 -10.19 3.12
N LYS A 103 12.91 -11.23 3.95
CA LYS A 103 12.14 -12.41 3.58
C LYS A 103 10.64 -12.16 3.53
N SER A 104 10.15 -11.17 4.28
CA SER A 104 8.75 -10.78 4.33
C SER A 104 8.67 -9.26 4.41
N ASP A 105 8.06 -8.64 3.42
CA ASP A 105 7.77 -7.21 3.37
C ASP A 105 6.64 -6.81 4.33
N ASP A 106 5.77 -7.78 4.67
CA ASP A 106 4.66 -7.56 5.62
C ASP A 106 5.14 -6.96 6.94
N ILE A 107 6.31 -7.41 7.45
CA ILE A 107 6.89 -6.88 8.68
C ILE A 107 7.12 -5.38 8.55
N PHE A 108 7.71 -4.96 7.42
CA PHE A 108 8.07 -3.57 7.22
C PHE A 108 6.87 -2.66 7.13
N TYR A 109 5.89 -2.98 6.29
CA TYR A 109 4.76 -2.07 6.16
C TYR A 109 3.84 -2.10 7.39
N ILE A 110 3.76 -3.22 8.13
CA ILE A 110 3.05 -3.27 9.41
C ILE A 110 3.76 -2.38 10.44
N ASP A 111 5.08 -2.54 10.62
CA ASP A 111 5.85 -1.74 11.59
C ASP A 111 5.80 -0.26 11.22
N TYR A 112 6.03 0.05 9.95
CA TYR A 112 5.91 1.41 9.47
C TYR A 112 4.52 2.01 9.76
N ALA A 113 3.45 1.25 9.52
CA ALA A 113 2.11 1.71 9.79
C ALA A 113 1.82 1.95 11.28
N LEU A 114 2.38 1.12 12.15
CA LEU A 114 2.25 1.30 13.60
C LEU A 114 3.02 2.52 14.09
N GLU A 115 4.26 2.71 13.63
CA GLU A 115 5.14 3.81 14.02
C GLU A 115 4.66 5.16 13.49
N THR A 116 4.14 5.20 12.27
CA THR A 116 3.74 6.45 11.59
C THR A 116 2.24 6.71 11.64
N ASN A 117 1.49 5.94 12.40
CA ASN A 117 0.02 6.01 12.47
C ASN A 117 -0.63 5.99 11.07
N ALA A 118 -0.21 5.04 10.22
CA ALA A 118 -0.71 4.91 8.86
C ALA A 118 -1.85 3.90 8.74
N ILE A 119 -2.66 4.06 7.69
CA ILE A 119 -3.60 3.05 7.19
C ILE A 119 -2.81 2.06 6.34
N ILE A 120 -3.08 0.77 6.48
CA ILE A 120 -2.52 -0.30 5.65
C ILE A 120 -3.49 -0.62 4.53
N VAL A 121 -3.01 -0.62 3.28
CA VAL A 121 -3.79 -1.03 2.09
C VAL A 121 -3.18 -2.31 1.54
N THR A 122 -3.90 -3.43 1.72
CA THR A 122 -3.50 -4.76 1.25
C THR A 122 -4.72 -5.67 1.11
N HIS A 123 -4.60 -6.76 0.36
CA HIS A 123 -5.58 -7.86 0.36
C HIS A 123 -5.24 -8.93 1.41
N ASP A 124 -4.05 -8.87 2.02
CA ASP A 124 -3.64 -9.85 3.02
C ASP A 124 -4.53 -9.78 4.27
N THR A 125 -4.92 -10.92 4.76
CA THR A 125 -5.67 -11.07 6.01
C THR A 125 -4.77 -11.30 7.22
N PHE A 126 -3.46 -11.48 7.00
CA PHE A 126 -2.45 -11.81 8.00
C PHE A 126 -2.77 -13.05 8.85
N LYS A 127 -3.70 -13.89 8.39
CA LYS A 127 -4.16 -15.05 9.14
C LYS A 127 -3.03 -16.05 9.40
N ASP A 128 -2.18 -16.28 8.40
CA ASP A 128 -1.00 -17.13 8.53
C ASP A 128 0.04 -16.58 9.51
N LYS A 129 0.14 -15.25 9.67
CA LYS A 129 1.05 -14.59 10.63
C LYS A 129 0.51 -14.65 12.05
N ARG A 130 -0.81 -14.51 12.21
CA ARG A 130 -1.48 -14.55 13.52
C ARG A 130 -1.71 -15.98 14.01
N ASP A 131 -2.28 -16.84 13.16
CA ASP A 131 -2.77 -18.18 13.50
C ASP A 131 -1.90 -19.31 12.91
N GLY A 132 -0.84 -18.97 12.17
CA GLY A 132 0.02 -19.89 11.44
C GLY A 132 0.87 -20.82 12.30
N THR A 133 1.84 -21.47 11.69
CA THR A 133 2.75 -22.37 12.40
C THR A 133 3.54 -21.62 13.48
N LYS A 134 4.11 -22.38 14.45
CA LYS A 134 4.97 -21.80 15.51
C LYS A 134 6.11 -20.96 14.92
N ARG A 135 6.64 -21.37 13.76
CA ARG A 135 7.71 -20.65 13.04
C ARG A 135 7.20 -19.31 12.48
N GLU A 136 6.03 -19.30 11.88
CA GLU A 136 5.44 -18.07 11.31
C GLU A 136 5.07 -17.11 12.43
N ARG A 137 4.41 -17.58 13.50
CA ARG A 137 4.09 -16.77 14.68
C ARG A 137 5.33 -16.19 15.36
N SER A 138 6.47 -16.90 15.35
CA SER A 138 7.70 -16.40 15.96
C SER A 138 8.32 -15.21 15.21
N LEU A 139 7.93 -14.98 13.96
CA LEU A 139 8.35 -13.78 13.19
C LEU A 139 7.53 -12.54 13.56
N TYR A 140 6.38 -12.73 14.21
CA TYR A 140 5.43 -11.67 14.56
C TYR A 140 5.00 -11.77 16.03
N PRO A 141 5.92 -11.94 17.02
CA PRO A 141 5.54 -12.05 18.41
C PRO A 141 4.91 -10.73 18.89
N ASP A 142 3.89 -10.85 19.73
CA ASP A 142 3.30 -9.74 20.48
C ASP A 142 2.85 -8.51 19.67
N ARG A 143 2.47 -8.74 18.40
CA ARG A 143 1.90 -7.67 17.56
C ARG A 143 0.48 -7.31 18.03
N PRO A 144 0.13 -6.01 18.01
CA PRO A 144 -1.23 -5.57 18.35
C PRO A 144 -2.19 -5.84 17.17
N TRP A 145 -2.54 -7.10 16.95
CA TRP A 145 -3.34 -7.54 15.81
C TRP A 145 -4.68 -6.83 15.68
N ASP A 146 -5.33 -6.51 16.81
CA ASP A 146 -6.59 -5.75 16.78
C ASP A 146 -6.41 -4.33 16.23
N ASP A 147 -5.28 -3.68 16.52
CA ASP A 147 -4.97 -2.36 15.98
C ASP A 147 -4.55 -2.44 14.51
N ILE A 148 -3.80 -3.49 14.14
CA ILE A 148 -3.43 -3.77 12.75
C ILE A 148 -4.70 -4.00 11.90
N ASP A 149 -5.63 -4.83 12.36
CA ASP A 149 -6.88 -5.09 11.65
C ASP A 149 -7.74 -3.82 11.49
N LYS A 150 -7.82 -2.98 12.53
CA LYS A 150 -8.59 -1.72 12.50
C LYS A 150 -8.04 -0.72 11.50
N ARG A 151 -6.72 -0.69 11.30
CA ARG A 151 -6.06 0.21 10.33
C ARG A 151 -5.87 -0.41 8.95
N THR A 152 -6.21 -1.68 8.76
CA THR A 152 -6.07 -2.37 7.48
C THR A 152 -7.34 -2.24 6.66
N LEU A 153 -7.21 -1.61 5.50
CA LEU A 153 -8.27 -1.50 4.52
C LEU A 153 -8.04 -2.49 3.39
N ARG A 154 -9.08 -3.28 3.13
CA ARG A 154 -9.16 -4.29 2.06
C ARG A 154 -10.30 -3.90 1.11
N GLY A 155 -10.34 -4.48 -0.06
CA GLY A 155 -11.47 -4.26 -0.97
C GLY A 155 -11.21 -3.21 -2.04
N PHE A 156 -9.96 -2.75 -2.22
CA PHE A 156 -9.62 -2.04 -3.44
C PHE A 156 -9.75 -2.97 -4.65
N GLN A 157 -10.09 -2.42 -5.79
CA GLN A 157 -10.28 -3.16 -7.04
C GLN A 157 -9.75 -2.35 -8.22
N PHE A 158 -9.48 -3.07 -9.31
CA PHE A 158 -9.22 -2.44 -10.60
C PHE A 158 -10.37 -2.75 -11.54
N MET A 159 -11.09 -1.72 -11.97
CA MET A 159 -12.18 -1.84 -12.94
C MET A 159 -11.84 -1.03 -14.18
N ASN A 160 -11.80 -1.71 -15.33
CA ASN A 160 -11.39 -1.09 -16.60
C ASN A 160 -10.04 -0.33 -16.50
N GLY A 161 -9.07 -0.93 -15.81
CA GLY A 161 -7.74 -0.36 -15.61
C GLY A 161 -7.67 0.79 -14.58
N LYS A 162 -8.78 1.18 -13.95
CA LYS A 162 -8.81 2.24 -12.94
C LYS A 162 -8.83 1.65 -11.53
N PHE A 163 -8.02 2.21 -10.65
CA PHE A 163 -8.05 1.89 -9.22
C PHE A 163 -9.32 2.45 -8.59
N ILE A 164 -10.05 1.59 -7.88
CA ILE A 164 -11.29 1.94 -7.18
C ILE A 164 -11.18 1.48 -5.74
N PHE A 165 -11.42 2.39 -4.81
CA PHE A 165 -11.39 2.11 -3.39
C PHE A 165 -12.49 2.90 -2.68
N PRO A 166 -13.75 2.37 -2.68
CA PRO A 166 -14.91 3.08 -2.16
C PRO A 166 -14.77 3.48 -0.69
N ASP A 167 -14.21 2.59 0.12
CA ASP A 167 -14.12 2.76 1.57
C ASP A 167 -12.98 3.68 2.03
N LEU A 168 -12.13 4.16 1.11
CA LEU A 168 -11.07 5.08 1.46
C LEU A 168 -11.64 6.47 1.74
N PRO A 169 -11.58 6.96 2.98
CA PRO A 169 -12.08 8.29 3.31
C PRO A 169 -11.24 9.38 2.63
N VAL A 170 -11.86 10.53 2.41
CA VAL A 170 -11.10 11.75 2.07
C VAL A 170 -10.45 12.27 3.35
N LYS A 171 -9.15 12.53 3.32
CA LYS A 171 -8.44 13.11 4.47
C LYS A 171 -8.97 14.53 4.71
N SER A 172 -9.52 14.77 5.89
CA SER A 172 -9.96 16.11 6.28
C SER A 172 -8.73 16.99 6.48
N THR A 173 -8.61 18.04 5.68
CA THR A 173 -7.63 19.08 5.94
C THR A 173 -8.11 19.90 7.14
N SER A 174 -7.64 19.58 8.35
CA SER A 174 -7.82 20.47 9.48
C SER A 174 -7.11 21.78 9.14
N ARG A 175 -7.87 22.81 8.78
CA ARG A 175 -7.36 24.17 8.69
C ARG A 175 -6.87 24.54 10.09
N LYS A 176 -5.55 24.52 10.33
CA LYS A 176 -4.97 25.27 11.43
C LYS A 176 -5.35 26.74 11.20
N GLN A 177 -6.39 27.21 11.86
CA GLN A 177 -6.62 28.62 12.02
C GLN A 177 -5.37 29.17 12.70
N GLN A 178 -4.54 29.87 11.94
CA GLN A 178 -3.56 30.79 12.50
C GLN A 178 -4.40 31.93 13.11
N ASP A 179 -4.65 31.85 14.41
CA ASP A 179 -5.00 32.99 15.21
C ASP A 179 -3.86 34.00 15.12
N LYS A 180 -3.95 34.89 14.17
CA LYS A 180 -3.24 36.17 14.23
C LYS A 180 -3.90 37.00 15.33
N THR A 181 -3.45 36.81 16.54
CA THR A 181 -3.62 37.83 17.58
C THR A 181 -2.81 39.06 17.15
N VAL A 182 -3.52 39.96 16.48
CA VAL A 182 -3.04 41.33 16.30
C VAL A 182 -3.11 41.98 17.70
N SER A 183 -1.97 42.05 18.38
CA SER A 183 -1.82 42.87 19.56
C SER A 183 -1.72 44.32 19.11
N ASN A 184 -2.82 45.03 19.15
CA ASN A 184 -2.85 46.50 19.17
C ASN A 184 -2.45 46.94 20.58
N ASN A 185 -1.27 47.38 20.72
CA ASN A 185 -0.86 48.28 21.80
C ASN A 185 -0.03 49.38 21.21
N ASP A 186 -0.69 50.33 20.59
CA ASP A 186 -0.25 51.73 20.57
C ASP A 186 -1.31 52.48 21.35
N ILE A 187 -0.88 53.15 22.39
CA ILE A 187 -1.35 54.45 22.88
C ILE A 187 -0.58 54.74 24.22
N LEU A 188 0.35 55.59 24.16
CA LEU A 188 0.72 56.80 24.94
C LEU A 188 2.18 57.01 24.98
#